data_292755e134f5a7336666c1eec5703bec
#
_entry.id   292755e134f5a7336666c1eec5703bec
#
_cell.length_a   1.000
_cell.length_b   1.000
_cell.length_c   1.000
_cell.angle_alpha   90.00
_cell.angle_beta   90.00
_cell.angle_gamma   90.00
#
_symmetry.space_group_name_H-M   'P 1'
#
loop_
_entity.id
_entity.type
_entity.pdbx_description
1 polymer ?
#
loop_
_entity_poly.entity_id
_entity_poly.type
_entity_poly.pdbx_seq_one_letter_code
_entity_poly.pdbx_strand_id
1 'polypeptide(L)'
;GQETQQQVADRLQIQSATGKVADTQSNGENNVTAVNITVTKTPGAGDIQLENATFEFVTNQEVRTDVLNKSGSGSSIGVITAETEEDSVITDRSDRYQLNFSATESIGRELQGGDSVTVTLTTAAGASTVKELRVPDSLVDRNAVKL
;
A
#
# COMPACT_ATOMS: atom_id res chain seq x y z
N GLY A 1 5.80 -0.80 -28.40
CA GLY A 1 5.32 0.50 -28.82
C GLY A 1 5.37 1.52 -27.70
N GLN A 2 4.90 2.72 -27.97
CA GLN A 2 4.92 3.80 -26.98
C GLN A 2 4.07 3.49 -25.75
N GLU A 3 2.95 2.79 -25.94
CA GLU A 3 2.09 2.41 -24.83
C GLU A 3 2.78 1.47 -23.87
N THR A 4 3.56 0.52 -24.38
CA THR A 4 4.32 -0.40 -23.56
C THR A 4 5.41 0.33 -22.76
N GLN A 5 6.07 1.31 -23.37
CA GLN A 5 7.07 2.12 -22.67
C GLN A 5 6.43 2.98 -21.58
N GLN A 6 5.25 3.55 -21.85
CA GLN A 6 4.51 4.35 -20.87
C GLN A 6 4.06 3.47 -19.69
N GLN A 7 3.58 2.26 -19.96
CA GLN A 7 3.17 1.34 -18.91
C GLN A 7 4.33 0.93 -18.00
N VAL A 8 5.53 0.78 -18.53
CA VAL A 8 6.71 0.45 -17.73
C VAL A 8 7.21 1.67 -16.97
N ALA A 9 7.15 2.87 -17.59
CA ALA A 9 7.67 4.10 -17.01
C ALA A 9 6.77 4.65 -15.90
N ASP A 10 5.44 4.67 -16.09
CA ASP A 10 4.50 5.26 -15.15
C ASP A 10 4.12 4.29 -14.03
N ARG A 11 5.13 3.82 -13.32
CA ARG A 11 4.99 2.82 -12.27
C ARG A 11 5.32 3.43 -10.92
N LEU A 12 4.58 3.01 -9.89
CA LEU A 12 4.90 3.36 -8.51
C LEU A 12 6.09 2.54 -8.02
N GLN A 13 6.91 3.16 -7.19
CA GLN A 13 7.99 2.49 -6.48
C GLN A 13 7.62 2.42 -5.00
N ILE A 14 7.63 1.23 -4.43
CA ILE A 14 7.38 1.03 -3.01
C ILE A 14 8.71 1.18 -2.28
N GLN A 15 8.78 2.19 -1.40
CA GLN A 15 9.99 2.46 -0.63
C GLN A 15 10.00 1.70 0.69
N SER A 16 8.86 1.60 1.35
CA SER A 16 8.76 0.90 2.61
C SER A 16 7.31 0.48 2.84
N ALA A 17 7.15 -0.52 3.69
CA ALA A 17 5.86 -0.97 4.15
C ALA A 17 5.95 -1.28 5.63
N THR A 18 4.98 -0.81 6.41
CA THR A 18 4.89 -1.05 7.84
C THR A 18 3.49 -1.53 8.19
N GLY A 19 3.39 -2.27 9.29
CA GLY A 19 2.12 -2.71 9.82
C GLY A 19 1.88 -2.10 11.20
N LYS A 20 0.67 -1.64 11.44
CA LYS A 20 0.25 -1.21 12.77
C LYS A 20 -0.22 -2.42 13.55
N VAL A 21 0.34 -2.62 14.73
CA VAL A 21 0.02 -3.75 15.60
C VAL A 21 -0.91 -3.27 16.70
N ALA A 22 -2.01 -4.00 16.90
CA ALA A 22 -2.94 -3.72 17.99
C ALA A 22 -3.37 -5.03 18.64
N ASP A 23 -3.69 -4.93 19.93
CA ASP A 23 -4.26 -6.04 20.68
C ASP A 23 -5.72 -6.19 20.26
N THR A 24 -6.05 -7.34 19.72
CA THR A 24 -7.46 -7.65 19.40
C THR A 24 -8.10 -8.29 20.60
N GLN A 25 -9.03 -7.59 21.19
CA GLN A 25 -9.67 -7.96 22.44
C GLN A 25 -10.40 -9.30 22.43
N SER A 26 -10.57 -9.91 21.27
CA SER A 26 -11.33 -11.15 21.16
C SER A 26 -10.55 -12.41 21.55
N ASN A 27 -9.22 -12.37 21.50
CA ASN A 27 -8.40 -13.54 21.83
C ASN A 27 -7.09 -13.20 22.55
N GLY A 28 -6.85 -11.92 22.83
CA GLY A 28 -5.64 -11.49 23.52
C GLY A 28 -4.36 -11.57 22.69
N GLU A 29 -4.50 -11.73 21.38
CA GLU A 29 -3.36 -11.79 20.47
C GLU A 29 -3.14 -10.46 19.78
N ASN A 30 -1.89 -10.10 19.56
CA ASN A 30 -1.53 -8.92 18.78
C ASN A 30 -1.55 -9.26 17.29
N ASN A 31 -2.25 -8.46 16.52
CA ASN A 31 -2.35 -8.64 15.07
C ASN A 31 -2.04 -7.34 14.36
N VAL A 32 -1.66 -7.45 13.08
CA VAL A 32 -1.53 -6.29 12.22
C VAL A 32 -2.93 -5.87 11.77
N THR A 33 -3.35 -4.67 12.17
CA THR A 33 -4.69 -4.14 11.90
C THR A 33 -4.71 -3.15 10.75
N ALA A 34 -3.56 -2.61 10.37
CA ALA A 34 -3.44 -1.68 9.25
C ALA A 34 -2.07 -1.84 8.60
N VAL A 35 -2.03 -1.59 7.30
CA VAL A 35 -0.79 -1.62 6.51
C VAL A 35 -0.57 -0.24 5.92
N ASN A 36 0.63 0.30 6.08
CA ASN A 36 1.03 1.58 5.54
C ASN A 36 2.16 1.37 4.54
N ILE A 37 1.97 1.83 3.31
CA ILE A 37 2.95 1.67 2.23
C ILE A 37 3.38 3.05 1.76
N THR A 38 4.68 3.32 1.81
CA THR A 38 5.25 4.57 1.30
C THR A 38 5.65 4.37 -0.14
N VAL A 39 5.12 5.23 -1.01
CA VAL A 39 5.34 5.15 -2.45
C VAL A 39 5.92 6.43 -3.01
N THR A 40 6.65 6.28 -4.09
CA THR A 40 7.09 7.37 -4.96
C THR A 40 6.94 6.89 -6.40
N LYS A 41 7.23 7.74 -7.36
CA LYS A 41 7.24 7.31 -8.76
C LYS A 41 8.62 6.82 -9.17
N THR A 42 8.67 5.91 -10.15
CA THR A 42 9.93 5.45 -10.71
C THR A 42 10.60 6.58 -11.52
N PRO A 43 11.94 6.60 -11.60
CA PRO A 43 12.63 7.59 -12.43
C PRO A 43 12.13 7.54 -13.88
N GLY A 44 11.85 8.71 -14.44
CA GLY A 44 11.33 8.82 -15.81
C GLY A 44 9.82 8.70 -15.94
N ALA A 45 9.11 8.40 -14.86
CA ALA A 45 7.65 8.35 -14.90
C ALA A 45 7.06 9.75 -15.05
N GLY A 46 5.92 9.83 -15.76
CA GLY A 46 5.11 11.04 -15.77
C GLY A 46 4.35 11.21 -14.45
N ASP A 47 3.44 12.16 -14.41
CA ASP A 47 2.62 12.38 -13.23
C ASP A 47 1.71 11.18 -12.98
N ILE A 48 1.61 10.75 -11.74
CA ILE A 48 0.78 9.60 -11.35
C ILE A 48 -0.33 10.08 -10.43
N GLN A 49 -1.58 9.92 -10.87
CA GLN A 49 -2.76 10.22 -10.05
C GLN A 49 -3.10 9.00 -9.21
N LEU A 50 -2.81 9.08 -7.91
CA LEU A 50 -3.02 7.96 -7.00
C LEU A 50 -4.48 7.56 -6.86
N GLU A 51 -5.41 8.51 -6.98
CA GLU A 51 -6.84 8.21 -6.90
C GLU A 51 -7.35 7.35 -8.07
N ASN A 52 -6.59 7.29 -9.16
CA ASN A 52 -6.93 6.46 -10.32
C ASN A 52 -6.16 5.13 -10.33
N ALA A 53 -5.35 4.88 -9.32
CA ALA A 53 -4.64 3.63 -9.18
C ALA A 53 -5.51 2.59 -8.47
N THR A 54 -5.22 1.33 -8.72
CA THR A 54 -5.89 0.21 -8.06
C THR A 54 -4.90 -0.56 -7.21
N PHE A 55 -5.41 -1.26 -6.21
CA PHE A 55 -4.61 -2.17 -5.40
C PHE A 55 -5.24 -3.54 -5.36
N GLU A 56 -4.39 -4.55 -5.23
CA GLU A 56 -4.82 -5.93 -5.05
C GLU A 56 -4.02 -6.53 -3.91
N PHE A 57 -4.72 -7.14 -2.95
CA PHE A 57 -4.10 -7.92 -1.88
C PHE A 57 -4.46 -9.38 -2.07
N VAL A 58 -3.44 -10.22 -2.17
CA VAL A 58 -3.61 -11.67 -2.32
C VAL A 58 -3.10 -12.36 -1.06
N THR A 59 -3.98 -13.05 -0.38
CA THR A 59 -3.65 -13.92 0.76
C THR A 59 -3.84 -15.38 0.35
N ASN A 60 -3.52 -16.30 1.24
CA ASN A 60 -3.76 -17.72 0.98
C ASN A 60 -5.24 -18.11 1.00
N GLN A 61 -6.13 -17.19 1.37
CA GLN A 61 -7.56 -17.45 1.48
C GLN A 61 -8.40 -16.66 0.49
N GLU A 62 -7.98 -15.45 0.11
CA GLU A 62 -8.78 -14.62 -0.77
C GLU A 62 -7.97 -13.57 -1.52
N VAL A 63 -8.60 -12.97 -2.50
CA VAL A 63 -8.07 -11.85 -3.28
C VAL A 63 -9.01 -10.67 -3.11
N ARG A 64 -8.46 -9.51 -2.77
CA ARG A 64 -9.21 -8.26 -2.66
C ARG A 64 -8.63 -7.22 -3.60
N THR A 65 -9.48 -6.62 -4.42
CA THR A 65 -9.10 -5.60 -5.39
C THR A 65 -10.03 -4.41 -5.26
N ASP A 66 -9.47 -3.20 -5.25
CA ASP A 66 -10.26 -1.98 -5.21
C ASP A 66 -9.43 -0.81 -5.75
N VAL A 67 -10.08 0.35 -5.87
CA VAL A 67 -9.46 1.60 -6.28
C VAL A 67 -8.96 2.33 -5.04
N LEU A 68 -7.79 2.98 -5.13
CA LEU A 68 -7.30 3.82 -4.04
C LEU A 68 -8.22 5.00 -3.82
N ASN A 69 -8.56 5.27 -2.56
CA ASN A 69 -9.39 6.41 -2.18
C ASN A 69 -8.56 7.44 -1.41
N LYS A 70 -8.81 8.71 -1.63
CA LYS A 70 -8.13 9.77 -0.91
C LYS A 70 -8.45 9.71 0.59
N SER A 71 -9.71 9.44 0.92
CA SER A 71 -10.14 9.25 2.31
C SER A 71 -11.32 8.29 2.34
N GLY A 72 -11.02 7.01 2.50
CA GLY A 72 -12.03 5.96 2.59
C GLY A 72 -11.88 5.18 3.88
N SER A 73 -12.85 4.33 4.18
CA SER A 73 -12.79 3.47 5.35
C SER A 73 -11.77 2.34 5.17
N GLY A 74 -11.62 1.84 3.95
CA GLY A 74 -10.69 0.74 3.66
C GLY A 74 -9.30 1.21 3.29
N SER A 75 -9.18 2.31 2.57
CA SER A 75 -7.89 2.85 2.14
C SER A 75 -7.90 4.37 2.16
N SER A 76 -6.74 4.97 2.35
CA SER A 76 -6.58 6.41 2.30
C SER A 76 -5.20 6.77 1.76
N ILE A 77 -5.06 8.00 1.27
CA ILE A 77 -3.82 8.51 0.72
C ILE A 77 -3.37 9.68 1.58
N GLY A 78 -2.20 9.56 2.18
CA GLY A 78 -1.60 10.63 2.97
C GLY A 78 -0.35 11.17 2.30
N VAL A 79 -0.06 12.45 2.51
CA VAL A 79 1.12 13.11 1.96
C VAL A 79 2.22 13.08 3.02
N ILE A 80 3.41 12.59 2.66
CA ILE A 80 4.59 12.70 3.50
C ILE A 80 5.41 13.91 3.06
N THR A 81 5.73 13.98 1.79
CA THR A 81 6.43 15.10 1.18
C THR A 81 5.90 15.28 -0.24
N ALA A 82 5.42 16.46 -0.56
CA ALA A 82 4.93 16.75 -1.91
C ALA A 82 5.13 18.23 -2.23
N GLU A 83 5.30 18.50 -3.51
CA GLU A 83 5.41 19.85 -4.03
C GLU A 83 4.09 20.61 -3.90
N THR A 84 2.97 19.88 -3.97
CA THR A 84 1.62 20.42 -3.80
C THR A 84 0.87 19.56 -2.78
N GLU A 85 0.54 20.14 -1.63
CA GLU A 85 0.11 19.36 -0.47
C GLU A 85 -1.33 18.80 -0.55
N GLU A 86 -2.21 19.32 -1.34
CA GLU A 86 -3.62 18.95 -1.28
C GLU A 86 -4.11 18.04 -2.41
N ASP A 87 -3.22 17.58 -3.27
CA ASP A 87 -3.61 16.67 -4.32
C ASP A 87 -3.05 15.26 -4.05
N SER A 88 -3.55 14.30 -4.80
CA SER A 88 -3.09 12.91 -4.74
C SER A 88 -2.29 12.56 -5.98
N VAL A 89 -1.54 13.53 -6.51
CA VAL A 89 -0.75 13.38 -7.73
C VAL A 89 0.72 13.44 -7.40
N ILE A 90 1.46 12.39 -7.77
CA ILE A 90 2.92 12.38 -7.66
C ILE A 90 3.49 13.06 -8.91
N THR A 91 4.07 14.25 -8.73
CA THR A 91 4.61 15.04 -9.82
C THR A 91 6.14 15.03 -9.88
N ASP A 92 6.80 14.96 -8.73
CA ASP A 92 8.25 15.01 -8.61
C ASP A 92 8.77 13.70 -8.03
N ARG A 93 10.03 13.34 -8.36
CA ARG A 93 10.68 12.15 -7.80
C ARG A 93 10.90 12.26 -6.30
N SER A 94 10.93 13.48 -5.75
CA SER A 94 11.04 13.71 -4.31
C SER A 94 9.72 13.56 -3.57
N ASP A 95 8.60 13.51 -4.28
CA ASP A 95 7.28 13.35 -3.66
C ASP A 95 7.15 11.97 -3.01
N ARG A 96 6.63 11.96 -1.78
CA ARG A 96 6.40 10.74 -1.01
C ARG A 96 4.98 10.74 -0.49
N TYR A 97 4.28 9.66 -0.75
CA TYR A 97 2.91 9.48 -0.30
C TYR A 97 2.81 8.20 0.51
N GLN A 98 1.95 8.22 1.52
CA GLN A 98 1.68 7.03 2.31
C GLN A 98 0.29 6.52 1.96
N LEU A 99 0.23 5.26 1.56
CA LEU A 99 -1.04 4.57 1.30
C LEU A 99 -1.37 3.77 2.55
N ASN A 100 -2.52 4.07 3.15
CA ASN A 100 -2.96 3.44 4.39
C ASN A 100 -4.11 2.49 4.08
N PHE A 101 -4.00 1.24 4.50
CA PHE A 101 -5.00 0.21 4.26
C PHE A 101 -5.45 -0.39 5.57
N SER A 102 -6.78 -0.50 5.76
CA SER A 102 -7.34 -1.26 6.86
C SER A 102 -7.24 -2.75 6.54
N ALA A 103 -6.67 -3.54 7.44
CA ALA A 103 -6.49 -4.97 7.20
C ALA A 103 -7.83 -5.67 6.98
N THR A 104 -8.84 -5.36 7.80
CA THR A 104 -10.14 -6.01 7.70
C THR A 104 -10.91 -5.63 6.44
N GLU A 105 -10.80 -4.37 5.99
CA GLU A 105 -11.57 -3.87 4.85
C GLU A 105 -10.85 -4.02 3.51
N SER A 106 -9.52 -3.89 3.50
CA SER A 106 -8.76 -3.94 2.25
C SER A 106 -8.11 -5.29 1.99
N ILE A 107 -7.73 -6.02 3.03
CA ILE A 107 -7.11 -7.35 2.92
C ILE A 107 -8.13 -8.46 3.18
N GLY A 108 -9.14 -8.15 3.99
CA GLY A 108 -10.22 -9.07 4.33
C GLY A 108 -10.09 -9.66 5.73
N ARG A 109 -8.94 -9.48 6.38
CA ARG A 109 -8.69 -9.97 7.73
C ARG A 109 -7.46 -9.30 8.33
N GLU A 110 -7.37 -9.31 9.64
CA GLU A 110 -6.15 -8.90 10.34
C GLU A 110 -5.04 -9.94 10.10
N LEU A 111 -3.80 -9.47 10.07
CA LEU A 111 -2.66 -10.36 9.82
C LEU A 111 -2.03 -10.77 11.13
N GLN A 112 -1.74 -12.05 11.24
CA GLN A 112 -1.07 -12.64 12.40
C GLN A 112 0.42 -12.76 12.16
N GLY A 113 1.17 -12.99 13.23
CA GLY A 113 2.61 -13.25 13.12
C GLY A 113 2.89 -14.41 12.19
N GLY A 114 3.82 -14.23 11.26
CA GLY A 114 4.17 -15.22 10.26
C GLY A 114 3.35 -15.18 8.99
N ASP A 115 2.26 -14.41 8.94
CA ASP A 115 1.44 -14.28 7.73
C ASP A 115 2.17 -13.52 6.64
N SER A 116 1.85 -13.83 5.39
CA SER A 116 2.32 -13.05 4.25
C SER A 116 1.16 -12.68 3.35
N VAL A 117 1.29 -11.55 2.67
CA VAL A 117 0.30 -11.06 1.72
C VAL A 117 1.05 -10.40 0.57
N THR A 118 0.58 -10.60 -0.66
CA THR A 118 1.16 -9.96 -1.83
C THR A 118 0.29 -8.79 -2.22
N VAL A 119 0.90 -7.61 -2.32
CA VAL A 119 0.22 -6.39 -2.78
C VAL A 119 0.67 -6.05 -4.18
N THR A 120 -0.28 -5.72 -5.03
CA THR A 120 -0.03 -5.21 -6.37
C THR A 120 -0.69 -3.85 -6.50
N LEU A 121 0.11 -2.85 -6.87
CA LEU A 121 -0.37 -1.50 -7.14
C LEU A 121 -0.29 -1.26 -8.63
N THR A 122 -1.40 -0.88 -9.26
CA THR A 122 -1.48 -0.65 -10.70
C THR A 122 -1.92 0.78 -10.95
N THR A 123 -1.13 1.53 -11.73
CA THR A 123 -1.46 2.91 -12.11
C THR A 123 -2.51 2.93 -13.21
N ALA A 124 -3.09 4.11 -13.45
CA ALA A 124 -4.05 4.29 -14.54
C ALA A 124 -3.47 3.96 -15.92
N ALA A 125 -2.15 4.12 -16.09
CA ALA A 125 -1.45 3.73 -17.31
C ALA A 125 -1.30 2.22 -17.48
N GLY A 126 -1.65 1.43 -16.44
CA GLY A 126 -1.57 -0.02 -16.48
C GLY A 126 -0.25 -0.59 -15.97
N ALA A 127 0.64 0.23 -15.44
CA ALA A 127 1.91 -0.22 -14.89
C ALA A 127 1.73 -0.77 -13.48
N SER A 128 2.22 -1.96 -13.21
CA SER A 128 2.04 -2.65 -11.93
C SER A 128 3.34 -2.76 -11.15
N THR A 129 3.22 -2.67 -9.83
CA THR A 129 4.30 -2.91 -8.89
C THR A 129 3.84 -3.94 -7.88
N VAL A 130 4.62 -4.98 -7.69
CA VAL A 130 4.27 -6.10 -6.82
C VAL A 130 5.26 -6.16 -5.66
N LYS A 131 4.77 -6.37 -4.45
CA LYS A 131 5.60 -6.60 -3.28
C LYS A 131 4.96 -7.63 -2.36
N GLU A 132 5.76 -8.57 -1.89
CA GLU A 132 5.35 -9.48 -0.84
C GLU A 132 5.59 -8.81 0.51
N LEU A 133 4.54 -8.75 1.33
CA LEU A 133 4.60 -8.23 2.70
C LEU A 133 4.59 -9.41 3.65
N ARG A 134 5.54 -9.44 4.56
CA ARG A 134 5.65 -10.54 5.52
C ARG A 134 5.62 -10.01 6.95
N VAL A 135 4.70 -10.55 7.75
CA VAL A 135 4.57 -10.19 9.14
C VAL A 135 5.60 -10.97 9.95
N PRO A 136 6.39 -10.32 10.83
CA PRO A 136 7.31 -11.04 11.71
C PRO A 136 6.60 -12.12 12.53
N ASP A 137 7.32 -13.16 12.89
CA ASP A 137 6.74 -14.31 13.60
C ASP A 137 6.19 -13.93 14.97
N SER A 138 6.76 -12.91 15.61
CA SER A 138 6.29 -12.44 16.92
C SER A 138 5.92 -10.98 16.88
N LEU A 139 4.72 -10.67 17.35
CA LEU A 139 4.19 -9.30 17.48
C LEU A 139 4.10 -8.87 18.95
N VAL A 140 4.68 -9.63 19.86
CA VAL A 140 4.62 -9.34 21.31
C VAL A 140 5.37 -8.03 21.59
N ASP A 141 4.72 -7.15 22.36
CA ASP A 141 5.25 -5.84 22.79
C ASP A 141 5.60 -4.91 21.60
N ARG A 142 4.95 -5.10 20.46
CA ARG A 142 5.17 -4.24 19.30
C ARG A 142 3.93 -3.42 18.98
N ASN A 143 4.14 -2.15 18.65
CA ASN A 143 3.08 -1.24 18.17
C ASN A 143 3.11 -1.09 16.65
N ALA A 144 4.26 -1.33 16.04
CA ALA A 144 4.45 -1.27 14.59
C ALA A 144 5.57 -2.24 14.19
N VAL A 145 5.45 -2.80 13.00
CA VAL A 145 6.46 -3.72 12.45
C VAL A 145 6.76 -3.36 11.01
N LYS A 146 7.96 -3.67 10.59
CA LYS A 146 8.36 -3.57 9.20
C LYS A 146 7.88 -4.82 8.46
N LEU A 147 7.25 -4.60 7.30
CA LEU A 147 6.72 -5.69 6.48
C LEU A 147 7.57 -5.98 5.24
#